data_e7740c308d791ebf0a900c32bef598c2
#
_entry.id   e7740c308d791ebf0a900c32bef598c2
#
_cell.length_a   1.000
_cell.length_b   1.000
_cell.length_c   1.000
_cell.angle_alpha   90.00
_cell.angle_beta   90.00
_cell.angle_gamma   90.00
#
_symmetry.space_group_name_H-M   'P 1'
#
loop_
_entity.id
_entity.type
_entity.pdbx_description
1 polymer ?
#
loop_
_entity_poly.entity_id
_entity_poly.type
_entity_poly.pdbx_seq_one_letter_code
_entity_poly.pdbx_strand_id
1 'polypeptide(L)'
;MSHSKEIISYMNRLGSEAKDASSVLAQASIEQRNASLDFIAEAIELNRDKILSTNQKDLELAKQKSIGSALIDRLELNDNRIDSMISGLKIVSDLPDPVGEITDLDPTPSGIEVKKMRVPLGVVGIIYESRPNVTADAAALCLKSGNSCLLRGGSEAILSNKIIWNCLQKGLNKSGLPKECVQLVETTDREAVKTLLHLDEYLDVVIPRGGKGLVQLISDESRIPVIKHLDGICHVFIDKDADHQKAQDIAFNAKTYRYGICGAMETLLIHSEIANSLLPSLTKRFESEGVELRGCDKTLEISEMIAANEDDWSTEYLAPILSIKI
;
A
#
# COMPACT_ATOMS: atom_id res chain seq x y z
N MET A 1 -27.03 -5.77 -22.24
CA MET A 1 -26.99 -7.15 -21.67
C MET A 1 -25.82 -7.99 -22.18
N SER A 2 -25.33 -7.85 -23.42
CA SER A 2 -24.17 -8.61 -23.92
C SER A 2 -22.83 -8.19 -23.29
N HIS A 3 -22.56 -6.88 -23.19
CA HIS A 3 -21.30 -6.33 -22.67
C HIS A 3 -21.01 -6.71 -21.20
N SER A 4 -21.99 -6.62 -20.31
CA SER A 4 -21.83 -7.05 -18.90
C SER A 4 -21.54 -8.54 -18.79
N LYS A 5 -22.17 -9.39 -19.62
CA LYS A 5 -21.89 -10.83 -19.65
C LYS A 5 -20.47 -11.15 -20.13
N GLU A 6 -19.94 -10.39 -21.07
CA GLU A 6 -18.56 -10.53 -21.56
C GLU A 6 -17.55 -10.18 -20.48
N ILE A 7 -17.80 -9.09 -19.72
CA ILE A 7 -16.94 -8.72 -18.58
C ILE A 7 -16.98 -9.78 -17.50
N ILE A 8 -18.15 -10.26 -17.12
CA ILE A 8 -18.30 -11.31 -16.11
C ILE A 8 -17.55 -12.57 -16.55
N SER A 9 -17.70 -13.00 -17.80
CA SER A 9 -17.00 -14.17 -18.33
C SER A 9 -15.48 -13.98 -18.34
N TYR A 10 -15.00 -12.78 -18.72
CA TYR A 10 -13.60 -12.41 -18.68
C TYR A 10 -13.03 -12.47 -17.25
N MET A 11 -13.74 -11.90 -16.28
CA MET A 11 -13.31 -11.87 -14.89
C MET A 11 -13.31 -13.26 -14.25
N ASN A 12 -14.32 -14.07 -14.51
CA ASN A 12 -14.37 -15.48 -14.05
C ASN A 12 -13.19 -16.29 -14.60
N ARG A 13 -12.86 -16.11 -15.89
CA ARG A 13 -11.69 -16.77 -16.49
C ARG A 13 -10.40 -16.36 -15.79
N LEU A 14 -10.16 -15.05 -15.57
CA LEU A 14 -8.98 -14.56 -14.83
C LEU A 14 -8.93 -15.16 -13.41
N GLY A 15 -10.06 -15.21 -12.72
CA GLY A 15 -10.13 -15.78 -11.37
C GLY A 15 -9.78 -17.26 -11.34
N SER A 16 -10.38 -18.06 -12.24
CA SER A 16 -10.10 -19.50 -12.36
C SER A 16 -8.63 -19.78 -12.70
N GLU A 17 -8.08 -19.08 -13.70
CA GLU A 17 -6.68 -19.22 -14.10
C GLU A 17 -5.72 -18.84 -12.95
N ALA A 18 -6.03 -17.77 -12.18
CA ALA A 18 -5.25 -17.37 -11.01
C ALA A 18 -5.31 -18.43 -9.89
N LYS A 19 -6.47 -19.07 -9.68
CA LYS A 19 -6.66 -20.12 -8.68
C LYS A 19 -5.83 -21.36 -9.03
N ASP A 20 -5.84 -21.78 -10.27
CA ASP A 20 -5.00 -22.90 -10.74
C ASP A 20 -3.51 -22.59 -10.58
N ALA A 21 -3.09 -21.39 -10.99
CA ALA A 21 -1.70 -20.95 -10.85
C ALA A 21 -1.26 -20.83 -9.37
N SER A 22 -2.17 -20.45 -8.46
CA SER A 22 -1.86 -20.35 -7.03
C SER A 22 -1.44 -21.69 -6.43
N SER A 23 -2.03 -22.78 -6.88
CA SER A 23 -1.70 -24.14 -6.43
C SER A 23 -0.28 -24.55 -6.87
N VAL A 24 0.16 -24.13 -8.05
CA VAL A 24 1.52 -24.35 -8.54
C VAL A 24 2.52 -23.48 -7.78
N LEU A 25 2.19 -22.19 -7.60
CA LEU A 25 3.07 -21.23 -6.91
C LEU A 25 3.27 -21.57 -5.43
N ALA A 26 2.25 -22.07 -4.75
CA ALA A 26 2.34 -22.52 -3.37
C ALA A 26 3.35 -23.67 -3.15
N GLN A 27 3.63 -24.45 -4.20
CA GLN A 27 4.60 -25.55 -4.20
C GLN A 27 5.99 -25.15 -4.73
N ALA A 28 6.11 -23.93 -5.29
CA ALA A 28 7.38 -23.45 -5.82
C ALA A 28 8.41 -23.23 -4.70
N SER A 29 9.68 -23.57 -4.96
CA SER A 29 10.74 -23.33 -4.00
C SER A 29 11.02 -21.83 -3.81
N ILE A 30 11.66 -21.48 -2.70
CA ILE A 30 12.06 -20.08 -2.43
C ILE A 30 13.02 -19.58 -3.51
N GLU A 31 13.94 -20.43 -3.99
CA GLU A 31 14.89 -20.09 -5.05
C GLU A 31 14.15 -19.73 -6.35
N GLN A 32 13.13 -20.50 -6.71
CA GLN A 32 12.32 -20.24 -7.92
C GLN A 32 11.52 -18.94 -7.78
N ARG A 33 10.91 -18.69 -6.61
CA ARG A 33 10.19 -17.46 -6.32
C ARG A 33 11.13 -16.24 -6.33
N ASN A 34 12.32 -16.34 -5.70
CA ASN A 34 13.33 -15.28 -5.71
C ASN A 34 13.88 -15.04 -7.13
N ALA A 35 14.20 -16.08 -7.87
CA ALA A 35 14.64 -15.95 -9.26
C ALA A 35 13.62 -15.23 -10.14
N SER A 36 12.30 -15.42 -9.88
CA SER A 36 11.27 -14.68 -10.61
C SER A 36 11.35 -13.17 -10.36
N LEU A 37 11.60 -12.74 -9.10
CA LEU A 37 11.75 -11.33 -8.73
C LEU A 37 12.99 -10.70 -9.37
N ASP A 38 14.12 -11.43 -9.39
CA ASP A 38 15.36 -10.97 -10.03
C ASP A 38 15.18 -10.80 -11.54
N PHE A 39 14.52 -11.75 -12.21
CA PHE A 39 14.23 -11.64 -13.64
C PHE A 39 13.21 -10.53 -13.96
N ILE A 40 12.26 -10.26 -13.05
CA ILE A 40 11.35 -9.13 -13.16
C ILE A 40 12.13 -7.82 -13.06
N ALA A 41 13.03 -7.69 -12.08
CA ALA A 41 13.89 -6.52 -11.91
C ALA A 41 14.74 -6.26 -13.17
N GLU A 42 15.37 -7.30 -13.71
CA GLU A 42 16.10 -7.25 -14.99
C GLU A 42 15.20 -6.82 -16.16
N ALA A 43 13.99 -7.36 -16.25
CA ALA A 43 13.05 -7.02 -17.31
C ALA A 43 12.56 -5.57 -17.22
N ILE A 44 12.37 -5.02 -16.02
CA ILE A 44 12.01 -3.61 -15.81
C ILE A 44 13.16 -2.73 -16.24
N GLU A 45 14.41 -3.03 -15.84
CA GLU A 45 15.59 -2.27 -16.25
C GLU A 45 15.76 -2.24 -17.77
N LEU A 46 15.67 -3.39 -18.43
CA LEU A 46 15.77 -3.51 -19.89
C LEU A 46 14.66 -2.77 -20.66
N ASN A 47 13.53 -2.46 -19.99
CA ASN A 47 12.42 -1.74 -20.59
C ASN A 47 12.24 -0.33 -20.02
N ARG A 48 13.24 0.23 -19.31
CA ARG A 48 13.20 1.52 -18.62
C ARG A 48 12.66 2.64 -19.53
N ASP A 49 13.29 2.88 -20.66
CA ASP A 49 12.91 3.95 -21.60
C ASP A 49 11.48 3.77 -22.11
N LYS A 50 11.08 2.52 -22.34
CA LYS A 50 9.73 2.21 -22.79
C LYS A 50 8.70 2.42 -21.71
N ILE A 51 9.03 2.14 -20.45
CA ILE A 51 8.17 2.43 -19.29
C ILE A 51 8.01 3.93 -19.15
N LEU A 52 9.09 4.71 -19.17
CA LEU A 52 9.06 6.16 -19.05
C LEU A 52 8.23 6.81 -20.18
N SER A 53 8.49 6.42 -21.44
CA SER A 53 7.75 6.96 -22.59
C SER A 53 6.27 6.56 -22.60
N THR A 54 5.94 5.38 -22.05
CA THR A 54 4.55 4.94 -21.91
C THR A 54 3.85 5.69 -20.77
N ASN A 55 4.53 5.92 -19.66
CA ASN A 55 4.02 6.70 -18.54
C ASN A 55 3.73 8.14 -18.93
N GLN A 56 4.57 8.74 -19.78
CA GLN A 56 4.32 10.09 -20.30
C GLN A 56 2.95 10.20 -21.00
N LYS A 57 2.51 9.16 -21.71
CA LYS A 57 1.19 9.13 -22.36
C LYS A 57 0.05 9.11 -21.33
N ASP A 58 0.19 8.33 -20.26
CA ASP A 58 -0.80 8.33 -19.15
C ASP A 58 -0.85 9.72 -18.48
N LEU A 59 0.31 10.39 -18.27
CA LEU A 59 0.38 11.74 -17.70
C LEU A 59 -0.31 12.79 -18.60
N GLU A 60 -0.11 12.72 -19.92
CA GLU A 60 -0.77 13.61 -20.88
C GLU A 60 -2.28 13.43 -20.86
N LEU A 61 -2.76 12.19 -20.86
CA LEU A 61 -4.20 11.88 -20.74
C LEU A 61 -4.78 12.32 -19.40
N ALA A 62 -4.04 12.18 -18.30
CA ALA A 62 -4.44 12.62 -16.98
C ALA A 62 -4.58 14.15 -16.90
N LYS A 63 -3.62 14.90 -17.49
CA LYS A 63 -3.68 16.36 -17.57
C LYS A 63 -4.89 16.84 -18.41
N GLN A 64 -5.17 16.19 -19.54
CA GLN A 64 -6.33 16.50 -20.38
C GLN A 64 -7.65 16.30 -19.63
N LYS A 65 -7.71 15.31 -18.74
CA LYS A 65 -8.88 15.04 -17.88
C LYS A 65 -8.94 15.90 -16.62
N SER A 66 -8.01 16.86 -16.45
CA SER A 66 -7.92 17.74 -15.28
C SER A 66 -7.85 16.98 -13.94
N ILE A 67 -7.12 15.86 -13.92
CA ILE A 67 -6.87 15.09 -12.69
C ILE A 67 -6.03 15.95 -11.74
N GLY A 68 -6.36 15.92 -10.44
CA GLY A 68 -5.69 16.74 -9.43
C GLY A 68 -4.18 16.47 -9.33
N SER A 69 -3.41 17.51 -8.98
CA SER A 69 -1.94 17.49 -8.95
C SER A 69 -1.36 16.37 -8.07
N ALA A 70 -1.98 16.06 -6.94
CA ALA A 70 -1.56 14.98 -6.05
C ALA A 70 -1.68 13.58 -6.70
N LEU A 71 -2.67 13.36 -7.55
CA LEU A 71 -2.82 12.12 -8.30
C LEU A 71 -1.84 12.06 -9.48
N ILE A 72 -1.55 13.20 -10.11
CA ILE A 72 -0.54 13.31 -11.17
C ILE A 72 0.85 12.98 -10.60
N ASP A 73 1.22 13.55 -9.44
CA ASP A 73 2.48 13.21 -8.77
C ASP A 73 2.61 11.70 -8.47
N ARG A 74 1.52 11.07 -8.03
CA ARG A 74 1.51 9.62 -7.76
C ARG A 74 1.62 8.78 -9.03
N LEU A 75 1.09 9.27 -10.16
CA LEU A 75 1.08 8.60 -11.46
C LEU A 75 2.45 8.65 -12.14
N GLU A 76 3.21 9.72 -11.90
CA GLU A 76 4.49 9.95 -12.58
C GLU A 76 5.50 8.86 -12.25
N LEU A 77 6.16 8.34 -13.28
CA LEU A 77 7.38 7.55 -13.17
C LEU A 77 8.55 8.34 -13.76
N ASN A 78 9.65 8.34 -13.03
CA ASN A 78 10.95 8.87 -13.46
C ASN A 78 12.03 7.84 -13.12
N ASP A 79 13.27 8.11 -13.49
CA ASP A 79 14.39 7.19 -13.27
C ASP A 79 14.51 6.78 -11.80
N ASN A 80 14.44 7.74 -10.87
CA ASN A 80 14.54 7.45 -9.43
C ASN A 80 13.40 6.53 -8.94
N ARG A 81 12.18 6.69 -9.48
CA ARG A 81 11.03 5.84 -9.11
C ARG A 81 11.15 4.44 -9.71
N ILE A 82 11.75 4.31 -10.90
CA ILE A 82 12.07 3.00 -11.48
C ILE A 82 13.20 2.33 -10.69
N ASP A 83 14.26 3.07 -10.32
CA ASP A 83 15.32 2.54 -9.45
C ASP A 83 14.78 2.07 -8.10
N SER A 84 13.85 2.81 -7.52
CA SER A 84 13.15 2.43 -6.28
C SER A 84 12.33 1.15 -6.44
N MET A 85 11.64 0.99 -7.58
CA MET A 85 10.87 -0.21 -7.89
C MET A 85 11.77 -1.43 -8.04
N ILE A 86 12.90 -1.30 -8.77
CA ILE A 86 13.90 -2.37 -8.93
C ILE A 86 14.54 -2.73 -7.59
N SER A 87 14.90 -1.73 -6.79
CA SER A 87 15.46 -1.95 -5.44
C SER A 87 14.45 -2.63 -4.53
N GLY A 88 13.17 -2.25 -4.62
CA GLY A 88 12.08 -2.90 -3.88
C GLY A 88 11.95 -4.39 -4.20
N LEU A 89 12.03 -4.77 -5.47
CA LEU A 89 12.02 -6.17 -5.92
C LEU A 89 13.19 -6.97 -5.30
N LYS A 90 14.40 -6.39 -5.29
CA LYS A 90 15.59 -7.01 -4.68
C LYS A 90 15.46 -7.16 -3.17
N ILE A 91 14.98 -6.11 -2.49
CA ILE A 91 14.72 -6.17 -1.04
C ILE A 91 13.74 -7.30 -0.73
N VAL A 92 12.64 -7.43 -1.49
CA VAL A 92 11.66 -8.50 -1.28
C VAL A 92 12.28 -9.88 -1.57
N SER A 93 13.13 -10.00 -2.60
CA SER A 93 13.86 -11.24 -2.90
C SER A 93 14.74 -11.67 -1.71
N ASP A 94 15.40 -10.72 -1.04
CA ASP A 94 16.33 -10.98 0.08
C ASP A 94 15.61 -11.27 1.41
N LEU A 95 14.30 -11.00 1.52
CA LEU A 95 13.55 -11.32 2.75
C LEU A 95 13.56 -12.84 3.05
N PRO A 96 13.50 -13.23 4.33
CA PRO A 96 13.29 -14.62 4.72
C PRO A 96 12.06 -15.23 4.05
N ASP A 97 12.06 -16.55 3.84
CA ASP A 97 10.88 -17.23 3.32
C ASP A 97 9.76 -17.26 4.36
N PRO A 98 8.60 -16.65 4.11
CA PRO A 98 7.49 -16.74 5.04
C PRO A 98 6.72 -18.06 4.93
N VAL A 99 6.88 -18.81 3.83
CA VAL A 99 6.13 -20.04 3.56
C VAL A 99 6.78 -21.23 4.26
N GLY A 100 5.98 -21.97 5.01
CA GLY A 100 6.45 -23.14 5.74
C GLY A 100 7.12 -22.80 7.09
N GLU A 101 7.19 -21.53 7.51
CA GLU A 101 7.68 -21.16 8.85
C GLU A 101 6.79 -21.82 9.93
N ILE A 102 7.45 -22.58 10.82
CA ILE A 102 6.77 -23.29 11.92
C ILE A 102 7.06 -22.57 13.23
N THR A 103 6.00 -22.31 13.99
CA THR A 103 6.08 -21.80 15.37
C THR A 103 5.52 -22.84 16.30
N ASP A 104 6.31 -23.24 17.30
CA ASP A 104 5.85 -24.12 18.37
C ASP A 104 4.90 -23.34 19.28
N LEU A 105 3.82 -23.99 19.70
CA LEU A 105 2.87 -23.48 20.70
C LEU A 105 3.06 -24.24 22.01
N ASP A 106 2.62 -23.65 23.11
CA ASP A 106 2.67 -24.31 24.40
C ASP A 106 1.91 -25.64 24.36
N PRO A 107 2.44 -26.70 24.97
CA PRO A 107 1.77 -27.99 25.03
C PRO A 107 0.39 -27.87 25.67
N THR A 108 -0.59 -28.58 25.13
CA THR A 108 -1.93 -28.61 25.72
C THR A 108 -1.91 -29.42 27.04
N PRO A 109 -2.87 -29.17 27.95
CA PRO A 109 -2.98 -29.98 29.19
C PRO A 109 -3.13 -31.47 28.93
N SER A 110 -3.60 -31.88 27.77
CA SER A 110 -3.73 -33.29 27.36
C SER A 110 -2.43 -33.90 26.82
N GLY A 111 -1.32 -33.13 26.74
CA GLY A 111 -0.05 -33.58 26.19
C GLY A 111 0.04 -33.58 24.67
N ILE A 112 -0.94 -33.00 23.97
CA ILE A 112 -0.88 -32.84 22.49
C ILE A 112 0.07 -31.69 22.18
N GLU A 113 1.06 -31.96 21.31
CA GLU A 113 1.90 -30.91 20.72
C GLU A 113 1.19 -30.26 19.55
N VAL A 114 1.06 -28.94 19.58
CA VAL A 114 0.45 -28.14 18.53
C VAL A 114 1.50 -27.23 17.93
N LYS A 115 1.57 -27.20 16.57
CA LYS A 115 2.46 -26.32 15.82
C LYS A 115 1.64 -25.48 14.85
N LYS A 116 2.05 -24.23 14.67
CA LYS A 116 1.45 -23.32 13.70
C LYS A 116 2.41 -23.18 12.50
N MET A 117 1.94 -23.53 11.31
CA MET A 117 2.71 -23.35 10.08
C MET A 117 2.09 -22.24 9.23
N ARG A 118 2.93 -21.35 8.69
CA ARG A 118 2.51 -20.33 7.72
C ARG A 118 2.33 -20.96 6.34
N VAL A 119 1.21 -20.68 5.71
CA VAL A 119 0.89 -21.13 4.36
C VAL A 119 0.43 -19.94 3.51
N PRO A 120 0.56 -19.99 2.17
CA PRO A 120 -0.01 -18.98 1.29
C PRO A 120 -1.52 -18.82 1.51
N LEU A 121 -2.03 -17.60 1.31
CA LEU A 121 -3.48 -17.33 1.35
C LEU A 121 -4.21 -17.94 0.15
N GLY A 122 -3.56 -17.93 -1.00
CA GLY A 122 -4.10 -18.39 -2.28
C GLY A 122 -4.05 -17.29 -3.34
N VAL A 123 -5.19 -16.72 -3.72
CA VAL A 123 -5.30 -15.64 -4.70
C VAL A 123 -5.66 -14.33 -4.03
N VAL A 124 -4.84 -13.30 -4.24
CA VAL A 124 -5.00 -11.97 -3.67
C VAL A 124 -5.51 -11.00 -4.74
N GLY A 125 -6.71 -10.45 -4.56
CA GLY A 125 -7.21 -9.34 -5.38
C GLY A 125 -6.65 -8.02 -4.88
N ILE A 126 -6.03 -7.21 -5.74
CA ILE A 126 -5.45 -5.92 -5.34
C ILE A 126 -6.02 -4.82 -6.24
N ILE A 127 -6.76 -3.89 -5.64
CA ILE A 127 -7.39 -2.76 -6.34
C ILE A 127 -6.68 -1.48 -5.91
N TYR A 128 -6.08 -0.75 -6.86
CA TYR A 128 -5.24 0.41 -6.56
C TYR A 128 -5.46 1.57 -7.53
N GLU A 129 -5.12 2.79 -7.09
CA GLU A 129 -5.29 4.04 -7.83
C GLU A 129 -3.94 4.69 -8.11
N SER A 130 -3.82 5.33 -9.30
CA SER A 130 -2.76 6.29 -9.67
C SER A 130 -1.33 5.97 -9.20
N ARG A 131 -0.95 4.71 -9.11
CA ARG A 131 0.37 4.27 -8.62
C ARG A 131 0.89 3.11 -9.45
N PRO A 132 1.50 3.36 -10.62
CA PRO A 132 1.97 2.28 -11.50
C PRO A 132 2.98 1.33 -10.84
N ASN A 133 3.82 1.84 -9.91
CA ASN A 133 4.76 1.03 -9.15
C ASN A 133 4.09 -0.10 -8.34
N VAL A 134 2.85 0.12 -7.88
CA VAL A 134 2.10 -0.91 -7.12
C VAL A 134 1.91 -2.19 -7.94
N THR A 135 1.88 -2.10 -9.27
CA THR A 135 1.83 -3.27 -10.16
C THR A 135 3.01 -4.23 -9.88
N ALA A 136 4.22 -3.69 -9.71
CA ALA A 136 5.41 -4.50 -9.40
C ALA A 136 5.49 -4.84 -7.91
N ASP A 137 5.27 -3.86 -7.02
CA ASP A 137 5.42 -4.04 -5.58
C ASP A 137 4.45 -5.09 -5.03
N ALA A 138 3.18 -5.00 -5.43
CA ALA A 138 2.14 -5.94 -5.00
C ALA A 138 2.40 -7.35 -5.54
N ALA A 139 2.78 -7.46 -6.82
CA ALA A 139 3.14 -8.74 -7.42
C ALA A 139 4.33 -9.37 -6.72
N ALA A 140 5.37 -8.58 -6.38
CA ALA A 140 6.55 -9.07 -5.69
C ALA A 140 6.22 -9.70 -4.33
N LEU A 141 5.42 -8.99 -3.52
CA LEU A 141 5.00 -9.48 -2.20
C LEU A 141 4.15 -10.75 -2.30
N CYS A 142 3.24 -10.81 -3.28
CA CYS A 142 2.43 -12.00 -3.52
C CYS A 142 3.29 -13.18 -3.97
N LEU A 143 4.17 -13.00 -4.95
CA LEU A 143 5.07 -14.06 -5.44
C LEU A 143 6.00 -14.57 -4.34
N LYS A 144 6.61 -13.66 -3.55
CA LYS A 144 7.49 -14.04 -2.42
C LYS A 144 6.77 -14.88 -1.39
N SER A 145 5.51 -14.57 -1.11
CA SER A 145 4.69 -15.28 -0.12
C SER A 145 3.90 -16.45 -0.70
N GLY A 146 4.17 -16.86 -1.95
CA GLY A 146 3.55 -18.00 -2.59
C GLY A 146 2.10 -17.79 -3.03
N ASN A 147 1.65 -16.54 -3.13
CA ASN A 147 0.29 -16.17 -3.53
C ASN A 147 0.22 -15.72 -4.99
N SER A 148 -0.78 -16.18 -5.73
CA SER A 148 -1.14 -15.54 -7.00
C SER A 148 -1.88 -14.24 -6.75
N CYS A 149 -1.87 -13.33 -7.73
CA CYS A 149 -2.60 -12.08 -7.59
C CYS A 149 -3.33 -11.66 -8.86
N LEU A 150 -4.49 -11.02 -8.64
CA LEU A 150 -5.28 -10.38 -9.67
C LEU A 150 -5.27 -8.86 -9.41
N LEU A 151 -4.57 -8.13 -10.28
CA LEU A 151 -4.29 -6.70 -10.14
C LEU A 151 -5.31 -5.88 -10.92
N ARG A 152 -5.93 -4.89 -10.27
CA ARG A 152 -6.81 -3.92 -10.90
C ARG A 152 -6.34 -2.50 -10.58
N GLY A 153 -5.57 -1.90 -11.48
CA GLY A 153 -5.10 -0.52 -11.38
C GLY A 153 -6.13 0.50 -11.88
N GLY A 154 -5.95 1.76 -11.48
CA GLY A 154 -6.76 2.88 -11.96
C GLY A 154 -6.70 3.06 -13.48
N SER A 155 -7.77 3.61 -14.05
CA SER A 155 -7.88 3.83 -15.50
C SER A 155 -6.88 4.86 -16.03
N GLU A 156 -6.42 5.75 -15.17
CA GLU A 156 -5.44 6.79 -15.46
C GLU A 156 -4.00 6.26 -15.64
N ALA A 157 -3.74 5.04 -15.15
CA ALA A 157 -2.41 4.41 -15.19
C ALA A 157 -2.38 3.15 -16.08
N ILE A 158 -3.38 2.94 -16.91
CA ILE A 158 -3.59 1.66 -17.59
C ILE A 158 -2.44 1.27 -18.52
N LEU A 159 -1.84 2.23 -19.23
CA LEU A 159 -0.72 1.96 -20.14
C LEU A 159 0.55 1.63 -19.36
N SER A 160 0.83 2.38 -18.31
CA SER A 160 1.97 2.13 -17.42
C SER A 160 1.84 0.79 -16.70
N ASN A 161 0.65 0.46 -16.19
CA ASN A 161 0.39 -0.82 -15.55
C ASN A 161 0.61 -2.00 -16.52
N LYS A 162 0.14 -1.87 -17.76
CA LYS A 162 0.34 -2.91 -18.80
C LYS A 162 1.80 -3.13 -19.15
N ILE A 163 2.60 -2.06 -19.32
CA ILE A 163 4.02 -2.24 -19.67
C ILE A 163 4.80 -2.86 -18.50
N ILE A 164 4.51 -2.49 -17.26
CA ILE A 164 5.11 -3.11 -16.07
C ILE A 164 4.66 -4.57 -15.98
N TRP A 165 3.37 -4.86 -16.10
CA TRP A 165 2.85 -6.24 -16.10
C TRP A 165 3.51 -7.11 -17.18
N ASN A 166 3.78 -6.59 -18.38
CA ASN A 166 4.53 -7.31 -19.38
C ASN A 166 5.97 -7.67 -18.94
N CYS A 167 6.60 -6.86 -18.09
CA CYS A 167 7.89 -7.18 -17.49
C CYS A 167 7.74 -8.31 -16.46
N LEU A 168 6.66 -8.30 -15.66
CA LEU A 168 6.34 -9.38 -14.71
C LEU A 168 6.16 -10.71 -15.46
N GLN A 169 5.41 -10.72 -16.57
CA GLN A 169 5.19 -11.92 -17.41
C GLN A 169 6.50 -12.50 -17.94
N LYS A 170 7.45 -11.65 -18.34
CA LYS A 170 8.78 -12.09 -18.79
C LYS A 170 9.58 -12.77 -17.68
N GLY A 171 9.56 -12.19 -16.47
CA GLY A 171 10.25 -12.75 -15.32
C GLY A 171 9.65 -14.09 -14.88
N LEU A 172 8.33 -14.21 -14.81
CA LEU A 172 7.63 -15.46 -14.52
C LEU A 172 7.99 -16.56 -15.52
N ASN A 173 7.91 -16.25 -16.82
CA ASN A 173 8.27 -17.20 -17.85
C ASN A 173 9.74 -17.66 -17.75
N LYS A 174 10.68 -16.75 -17.47
CA LYS A 174 12.11 -17.05 -17.33
C LYS A 174 12.41 -17.91 -16.10
N SER A 175 11.63 -17.78 -15.02
CA SER A 175 11.74 -18.61 -13.80
C SER A 175 10.99 -19.93 -13.87
N GLY A 176 10.24 -20.18 -14.95
CA GLY A 176 9.41 -21.37 -15.10
C GLY A 176 8.13 -21.37 -14.26
N LEU A 177 7.70 -20.22 -13.74
CA LEU A 177 6.43 -20.06 -13.06
C LEU A 177 5.31 -19.77 -14.07
N PRO A 178 4.07 -20.22 -13.79
CA PRO A 178 2.93 -19.88 -14.62
C PRO A 178 2.74 -18.36 -14.72
N LYS A 179 2.49 -17.86 -15.91
CA LYS A 179 2.24 -16.42 -16.14
C LYS A 179 0.95 -15.94 -15.45
N GLU A 180 0.03 -16.85 -15.19
CA GLU A 180 -1.24 -16.64 -14.52
C GLU A 180 -1.07 -16.37 -13.00
N CYS A 181 0.12 -16.59 -12.43
CA CYS A 181 0.43 -16.19 -11.05
C CYS A 181 0.24 -14.69 -10.81
N VAL A 182 0.43 -13.86 -11.85
CA VAL A 182 0.19 -12.42 -11.78
C VAL A 182 -0.64 -11.99 -12.97
N GLN A 183 -1.89 -11.69 -12.74
CA GLN A 183 -2.80 -11.23 -13.77
C GLN A 183 -3.18 -9.76 -13.60
N LEU A 184 -3.37 -9.04 -14.70
CA LEU A 184 -3.83 -7.68 -14.75
C LEU A 184 -5.21 -7.61 -15.40
N VAL A 185 -6.17 -6.96 -14.73
CA VAL A 185 -7.45 -6.60 -15.32
C VAL A 185 -7.24 -5.48 -16.33
N GLU A 186 -7.31 -5.83 -17.62
CA GLU A 186 -6.94 -4.90 -18.70
C GLU A 186 -8.06 -3.94 -19.10
N THR A 187 -9.29 -4.15 -18.60
CA THR A 187 -10.41 -3.25 -18.87
C THR A 187 -10.51 -2.16 -17.81
N THR A 188 -10.93 -0.96 -18.24
CA THR A 188 -11.21 0.17 -17.36
C THR A 188 -12.67 0.21 -16.89
N ASP A 189 -13.49 -0.73 -17.33
CA ASP A 189 -14.90 -0.79 -16.96
C ASP A 189 -15.06 -1.02 -15.44
N ARG A 190 -15.98 -0.26 -14.84
CA ARG A 190 -16.30 -0.39 -13.40
C ARG A 190 -17.01 -1.69 -13.06
N GLU A 191 -17.69 -2.31 -14.03
CA GLU A 191 -18.32 -3.62 -13.85
C GLU A 191 -17.28 -4.71 -13.52
N ALA A 192 -16.05 -4.58 -14.04
CA ALA A 192 -14.96 -5.48 -13.69
C ALA A 192 -14.58 -5.40 -12.20
N VAL A 193 -14.65 -4.22 -11.58
CA VAL A 193 -14.41 -4.06 -10.13
C VAL A 193 -15.52 -4.75 -9.35
N LYS A 194 -16.78 -4.47 -9.68
CA LYS A 194 -17.92 -5.14 -9.03
C LYS A 194 -17.85 -6.65 -9.14
N THR A 195 -17.55 -7.15 -10.35
CA THR A 195 -17.41 -8.60 -10.57
C THR A 195 -16.26 -9.16 -9.73
N LEU A 196 -15.10 -8.48 -9.68
CA LEU A 196 -13.96 -8.91 -8.87
C LEU A 196 -14.34 -9.12 -7.41
N LEU A 197 -15.11 -8.19 -6.82
CA LEU A 197 -15.55 -8.25 -5.41
C LEU A 197 -16.51 -9.43 -5.11
N HIS A 198 -17.02 -10.07 -6.16
CA HIS A 198 -17.94 -11.22 -6.06
C HIS A 198 -17.31 -12.53 -6.55
N LEU A 199 -15.99 -12.56 -6.81
CA LEU A 199 -15.26 -13.77 -7.21
C LEU A 199 -14.80 -14.61 -6.00
N ASP A 200 -15.66 -14.76 -5.00
CA ASP A 200 -15.40 -15.48 -3.75
C ASP A 200 -15.10 -17.00 -3.95
N GLU A 201 -15.43 -17.55 -5.11
CA GLU A 201 -15.02 -18.89 -5.51
C GLU A 201 -13.52 -18.98 -5.85
N TYR A 202 -12.92 -17.89 -6.33
CA TYR A 202 -11.54 -17.86 -6.85
C TYR A 202 -10.57 -17.06 -5.99
N LEU A 203 -11.01 -15.94 -5.42
CA LEU A 203 -10.18 -15.03 -4.64
C LEU A 203 -10.36 -15.29 -3.13
N ASP A 204 -9.25 -15.32 -2.41
CA ASP A 204 -9.21 -15.60 -0.97
C ASP A 204 -9.19 -14.30 -0.12
N VAL A 205 -8.68 -13.19 -0.68
CA VAL A 205 -8.64 -11.89 0.00
C VAL A 205 -8.57 -10.75 -1.00
N VAL A 206 -9.13 -9.58 -0.64
CA VAL A 206 -9.00 -8.33 -1.41
C VAL A 206 -8.28 -7.26 -0.58
N ILE A 207 -7.33 -6.56 -1.21
CA ILE A 207 -6.57 -5.46 -0.61
C ILE A 207 -6.80 -4.18 -1.41
N PRO A 208 -7.59 -3.22 -0.90
CA PRO A 208 -7.73 -1.90 -1.50
C PRO A 208 -6.50 -1.01 -1.20
N ARG A 209 -6.02 -0.30 -2.22
CA ARG A 209 -4.91 0.67 -2.16
C ARG A 209 -5.29 1.97 -2.86
N GLY A 210 -6.20 2.73 -2.28
CA GLY A 210 -6.71 3.98 -2.84
C GLY A 210 -7.27 4.91 -1.77
N GLY A 211 -8.01 5.92 -2.20
CA GLY A 211 -8.67 6.87 -1.32
C GLY A 211 -9.81 6.24 -0.50
N LYS A 212 -10.23 6.93 0.55
CA LYS A 212 -11.27 6.49 1.51
C LYS A 212 -12.55 5.99 0.82
N GLY A 213 -12.99 6.69 -0.24
CA GLY A 213 -14.19 6.29 -0.99
C GLY A 213 -14.06 4.92 -1.68
N LEU A 214 -12.88 4.58 -2.23
CA LEU A 214 -12.64 3.26 -2.81
C LEU A 214 -12.62 2.17 -1.74
N VAL A 215 -11.94 2.43 -0.62
CA VAL A 215 -11.85 1.49 0.49
C VAL A 215 -13.22 1.21 1.08
N GLN A 216 -14.05 2.24 1.25
CA GLN A 216 -15.42 2.11 1.75
C GLN A 216 -16.27 1.29 0.79
N LEU A 217 -16.28 1.62 -0.52
CA LEU A 217 -17.00 0.89 -1.54
C LEU A 217 -16.67 -0.62 -1.53
N ILE A 218 -15.36 -0.94 -1.49
CA ILE A 218 -14.90 -2.32 -1.46
C ILE A 218 -15.35 -3.02 -0.17
N SER A 219 -15.31 -2.32 0.95
CA SER A 219 -15.74 -2.87 2.24
C SER A 219 -17.23 -3.18 2.29
N ASP A 220 -18.04 -2.38 1.62
CA ASP A 220 -19.50 -2.51 1.63
C ASP A 220 -20.00 -3.55 0.61
N GLU A 221 -19.31 -3.70 -0.53
CA GLU A 221 -19.77 -4.54 -1.63
C GLU A 221 -19.06 -5.91 -1.71
N SER A 222 -17.91 -6.10 -1.05
CA SER A 222 -17.13 -7.33 -1.19
C SER A 222 -17.76 -8.52 -0.48
N ARG A 223 -17.83 -9.65 -1.18
CA ARG A 223 -18.12 -10.97 -0.59
C ARG A 223 -16.86 -11.67 -0.10
N ILE A 224 -15.71 -11.17 -0.49
CA ILE A 224 -14.39 -11.70 -0.16
C ILE A 224 -13.85 -10.95 1.05
N PRO A 225 -13.12 -11.60 1.99
CA PRO A 225 -12.45 -10.92 3.10
C PRO A 225 -11.59 -9.75 2.60
N VAL A 226 -11.71 -8.58 3.26
CA VAL A 226 -10.98 -7.36 2.87
C VAL A 226 -9.96 -7.00 3.94
N ILE A 227 -8.69 -6.90 3.56
CA ILE A 227 -7.64 -6.31 4.39
C ILE A 227 -7.56 -4.83 4.05
N LYS A 228 -8.18 -4.00 4.86
CA LYS A 228 -8.30 -2.56 4.63
C LYS A 228 -7.52 -1.73 5.64
N HIS A 229 -7.11 -0.56 5.18
CA HIS A 229 -6.63 0.55 5.99
C HIS A 229 -7.59 1.73 5.75
N LEU A 230 -8.20 2.27 6.80
CA LEU A 230 -9.15 3.38 6.67
C LEU A 230 -8.43 4.71 6.88
N ASP A 231 -8.10 5.05 8.13
CA ASP A 231 -7.49 6.31 8.50
C ASP A 231 -6.17 6.06 9.26
N GLY A 232 -5.13 6.80 8.94
CA GLY A 232 -3.81 6.76 9.60
C GLY A 232 -3.68 7.90 10.60
N ILE A 233 -4.25 7.74 11.80
CA ILE A 233 -4.11 8.75 12.86
C ILE A 233 -2.85 8.46 13.65
N CYS A 234 -1.69 8.76 13.04
CA CYS A 234 -0.41 8.48 13.65
C CYS A 234 -0.12 9.43 14.81
N HIS A 235 0.39 8.88 15.90
CA HIS A 235 0.74 9.60 17.10
C HIS A 235 2.24 9.58 17.36
N VAL A 236 2.78 10.66 17.88
CA VAL A 236 4.08 10.69 18.54
C VAL A 236 3.84 11.02 20.01
N PHE A 237 4.38 10.22 20.93
CA PHE A 237 4.34 10.49 22.35
C PHE A 237 5.74 10.90 22.83
N ILE A 238 5.82 12.03 23.50
CA ILE A 238 7.05 12.52 24.12
C ILE A 238 6.94 12.29 25.65
N ASP A 239 7.72 11.32 26.10
CA ASP A 239 7.80 10.94 27.52
C ASP A 239 8.56 12.00 28.32
N LYS A 240 8.36 12.00 29.67
CA LYS A 240 9.04 12.92 30.59
C LYS A 240 10.57 12.81 30.57
N ASP A 241 11.08 11.61 30.31
CA ASP A 241 12.52 11.32 30.29
C ASP A 241 13.15 11.46 28.90
N ALA A 242 12.40 12.00 27.92
CA ALA A 242 12.90 12.20 26.57
C ALA A 242 13.98 13.29 26.49
N ASP A 243 15.00 13.05 25.65
CA ASP A 243 15.90 14.12 25.25
C ASP A 243 15.14 15.17 24.44
N HIS A 244 15.16 16.41 24.91
CA HIS A 244 14.34 17.49 24.35
C HIS A 244 14.66 17.79 22.87
N GLN A 245 15.94 17.81 22.50
CA GLN A 245 16.34 18.14 21.14
C GLN A 245 15.94 17.02 20.19
N LYS A 246 16.24 15.78 20.54
CA LYS A 246 15.87 14.61 19.77
C LYS A 246 14.34 14.47 19.62
N ALA A 247 13.60 14.73 20.69
CA ALA A 247 12.13 14.66 20.68
C ALA A 247 11.52 15.72 19.74
N GLN A 248 12.06 16.95 19.76
CA GLN A 248 11.63 18.00 18.83
C GLN A 248 11.95 17.65 17.37
N ASP A 249 13.14 17.12 17.09
CA ASP A 249 13.53 16.76 15.72
C ASP A 249 12.68 15.61 15.17
N ILE A 250 12.40 14.61 15.99
CA ILE A 250 11.51 13.49 15.61
C ILE A 250 10.09 13.99 15.35
N ALA A 251 9.49 14.73 16.29
CA ALA A 251 8.13 15.24 16.17
C ALA A 251 7.98 16.15 14.95
N PHE A 252 8.95 17.06 14.77
CA PHE A 252 8.96 17.96 13.62
C PHE A 252 9.03 17.20 12.30
N ASN A 253 9.98 16.28 12.15
CA ASN A 253 10.13 15.47 10.95
C ASN A 253 8.90 14.58 10.70
N ALA A 254 8.33 13.97 11.75
CA ALA A 254 7.16 13.10 11.63
C ALA A 254 5.93 13.81 11.05
N LYS A 255 5.79 15.14 11.23
CA LYS A 255 4.73 15.92 10.60
C LYS A 255 5.15 16.53 9.27
N THR A 256 6.31 17.19 9.21
CA THR A 256 6.65 18.09 8.11
C THR A 256 7.31 17.41 6.92
N TYR A 257 7.86 16.20 7.09
CA TYR A 257 8.50 15.47 6.00
C TYR A 257 7.57 15.28 4.79
N ARG A 258 6.30 14.91 5.03
CA ARG A 258 5.29 14.75 3.97
C ARG A 258 3.88 14.68 4.56
N TYR A 259 3.10 15.73 4.47
CA TYR A 259 1.76 15.83 5.06
C TYR A 259 0.74 14.82 4.50
N GLY A 260 0.79 14.57 3.21
CA GLY A 260 -0.23 13.80 2.48
C GLY A 260 -0.02 12.28 2.48
N ILE A 261 0.63 11.72 3.49
CA ILE A 261 0.82 10.26 3.64
C ILE A 261 0.22 9.77 4.96
N CYS A 262 -0.29 8.54 4.93
CA CYS A 262 -0.89 7.89 6.10
C CYS A 262 0.08 7.64 7.29
N GLY A 263 1.38 7.84 7.10
CA GLY A 263 2.39 7.75 8.15
C GLY A 263 2.80 9.11 8.74
N ALA A 264 2.22 10.21 8.26
CA ALA A 264 2.46 11.53 8.87
C ALA A 264 1.82 11.60 10.26
N MET A 265 2.50 12.27 11.20
CA MET A 265 1.93 12.48 12.53
C MET A 265 0.71 13.40 12.43
N GLU A 266 -0.42 12.98 13.01
CA GLU A 266 -1.65 13.76 13.10
C GLU A 266 -1.91 14.26 14.52
N THR A 267 -1.41 13.54 15.53
CA THR A 267 -1.53 13.92 16.93
C THR A 267 -0.19 13.81 17.65
N LEU A 268 0.20 14.88 18.35
CA LEU A 268 1.35 14.91 19.24
C LEU A 268 0.86 14.83 20.70
N LEU A 269 1.35 13.83 21.44
CA LEU A 269 1.10 13.67 22.85
C LEU A 269 2.35 14.04 23.64
N ILE A 270 2.21 14.85 24.68
CA ILE A 270 3.35 15.32 25.50
C ILE A 270 3.06 15.05 26.98
N HIS A 271 4.02 14.43 27.67
CA HIS A 271 3.92 14.23 29.11
C HIS A 271 3.87 15.58 29.84
N SER A 272 2.94 15.72 30.80
CA SER A 272 2.65 16.99 31.48
C SER A 272 3.87 17.62 32.18
N GLU A 273 4.81 16.82 32.69
CA GLU A 273 5.99 17.32 33.43
C GLU A 273 6.96 18.10 32.53
N ILE A 274 7.03 17.79 31.23
CA ILE A 274 7.96 18.47 30.30
C ILE A 274 7.25 19.44 29.36
N ALA A 275 5.94 19.49 29.36
CA ALA A 275 5.16 20.27 28.40
C ALA A 275 5.55 21.77 28.44
N ASN A 276 5.67 22.36 29.65
CA ASN A 276 6.03 23.77 29.80
C ASN A 276 7.40 24.14 29.23
N SER A 277 8.37 23.21 29.27
CA SER A 277 9.72 23.46 28.77
C SER A 277 9.89 23.17 27.28
N LEU A 278 9.12 22.23 26.75
CA LEU A 278 9.27 21.73 25.38
C LEU A 278 8.35 22.46 24.39
N LEU A 279 7.09 22.65 24.75
CA LEU A 279 6.04 23.05 23.83
C LEU A 279 6.28 24.44 23.20
N PRO A 280 6.69 25.50 23.94
CA PRO A 280 6.85 26.83 23.35
C PRO A 280 7.88 26.92 22.21
N SER A 281 8.94 26.08 22.26
CA SER A 281 9.95 26.04 21.20
C SER A 281 9.46 25.20 20.01
N LEU A 282 8.75 24.12 20.28
CA LEU A 282 8.24 23.20 19.27
C LEU A 282 7.09 23.82 18.47
N THR A 283 6.16 24.54 19.10
CA THR A 283 5.08 25.24 18.41
C THR A 283 5.61 26.29 17.45
N LYS A 284 6.56 27.13 17.88
CA LYS A 284 7.21 28.10 16.98
C LYS A 284 7.85 27.46 15.76
N ARG A 285 8.45 26.29 15.94
CA ARG A 285 9.08 25.55 14.85
C ARG A 285 8.04 25.04 13.84
N PHE A 286 6.91 24.51 14.29
CA PHE A 286 5.80 24.10 13.41
C PHE A 286 5.15 25.30 12.70
N GLU A 287 4.92 26.41 13.41
CA GLU A 287 4.37 27.63 12.85
C GLU A 287 5.26 28.22 11.74
N SER A 288 6.58 28.16 11.90
CA SER A 288 7.53 28.63 10.87
C SER A 288 7.45 27.83 9.57
N GLU A 289 6.94 26.59 9.61
CA GLU A 289 6.65 25.74 8.44
C GLU A 289 5.18 25.82 7.98
N GLY A 290 4.40 26.75 8.57
CA GLY A 290 3.00 26.95 8.20
C GLY A 290 2.05 25.85 8.67
N VAL A 291 2.40 25.11 9.72
CA VAL A 291 1.52 24.09 10.31
C VAL A 291 0.52 24.78 11.24
N GLU A 292 -0.78 24.56 10.99
CA GLU A 292 -1.86 24.94 11.88
C GLU A 292 -1.86 24.03 13.11
N LEU A 293 -1.84 24.61 14.31
CA LEU A 293 -1.80 23.87 15.58
C LEU A 293 -3.16 23.91 16.27
N ARG A 294 -3.63 22.75 16.75
CA ARG A 294 -4.87 22.60 17.52
C ARG A 294 -4.55 21.94 18.85
N GLY A 295 -4.90 22.58 19.96
CA GLY A 295 -4.50 22.14 21.31
C GLY A 295 -5.66 21.87 22.24
N CYS A 296 -5.48 20.91 23.18
CA CYS A 296 -6.38 20.74 24.32
C CYS A 296 -6.22 21.92 25.31
N ASP A 297 -7.14 22.04 26.27
CA ASP A 297 -7.15 23.14 27.26
C ASP A 297 -5.79 23.35 27.95
N LYS A 298 -5.13 22.28 28.40
CA LYS A 298 -3.80 22.35 29.01
C LYS A 298 -2.73 22.86 28.07
N THR A 299 -2.84 22.57 26.79
CA THR A 299 -1.90 23.05 25.75
C THR A 299 -2.08 24.54 25.51
N LEU A 300 -3.35 25.02 25.52
CA LEU A 300 -3.70 26.44 25.36
C LEU A 300 -3.22 27.32 26.52
N GLU A 301 -3.04 26.76 27.71
CA GLU A 301 -2.46 27.45 28.86
C GLU A 301 -0.96 27.75 28.66
N ILE A 302 -0.26 27.00 27.74
CA ILE A 302 1.19 27.09 27.56
C ILE A 302 1.56 27.84 26.26
N SER A 303 0.79 27.65 25.19
CA SER A 303 1.07 28.24 23.87
C SER A 303 -0.22 28.61 23.14
N GLU A 304 -0.17 29.72 22.41
CA GLU A 304 -1.31 30.16 21.58
C GLU A 304 -1.50 29.20 20.38
N MET A 305 -2.71 28.71 20.22
CA MET A 305 -3.13 27.87 19.08
C MET A 305 -4.65 27.76 19.04
N ILE A 306 -5.20 27.11 18.02
CA ILE A 306 -6.64 26.89 17.89
C ILE A 306 -7.08 25.86 18.94
N ALA A 307 -8.23 26.06 19.60
CA ALA A 307 -8.80 25.08 20.49
C ALA A 307 -9.22 23.82 19.70
N ALA A 308 -8.70 22.67 20.07
CA ALA A 308 -9.10 21.41 19.49
C ALA A 308 -10.50 21.00 19.97
N ASN A 309 -11.27 20.37 19.11
CA ASN A 309 -12.53 19.71 19.45
C ASN A 309 -12.37 18.19 19.45
N GLU A 310 -13.43 17.45 19.82
CA GLU A 310 -13.35 15.98 19.93
C GLU A 310 -13.08 15.28 18.59
N ASP A 311 -13.52 15.85 17.46
CA ASP A 311 -13.28 15.27 16.14
C ASP A 311 -11.80 15.36 15.74
N ASP A 312 -11.05 16.34 16.25
CA ASP A 312 -9.63 16.52 15.96
C ASP A 312 -8.79 15.31 16.41
N TRP A 313 -9.21 14.62 17.48
CA TRP A 313 -8.49 13.45 17.99
C TRP A 313 -8.67 12.19 17.14
N SER A 314 -9.67 12.21 16.25
CA SER A 314 -10.00 11.10 15.35
C SER A 314 -9.87 11.45 13.86
N THR A 315 -9.25 12.59 13.55
CA THR A 315 -9.13 13.08 12.17
C THR A 315 -7.75 12.83 11.60
N GLU A 316 -7.69 12.18 10.43
CA GLU A 316 -6.53 12.17 9.56
C GLU A 316 -6.61 13.40 8.64
N TYR A 317 -5.84 14.45 8.94
CA TYR A 317 -5.90 15.72 8.19
C TYR A 317 -5.32 15.62 6.78
N LEU A 318 -4.23 14.84 6.60
CA LEU A 318 -3.45 14.80 5.36
C LEU A 318 -3.02 16.20 4.86
N ALA A 319 -2.85 17.12 5.78
CA ALA A 319 -2.62 18.55 5.59
C ALA A 319 -1.62 19.08 6.62
N PRO A 320 -1.09 20.31 6.48
CA PRO A 320 -0.26 20.94 7.50
C PRO A 320 -1.10 21.38 8.73
N ILE A 321 -1.76 20.44 9.37
CA ILE A 321 -2.57 20.61 10.59
C ILE A 321 -2.11 19.54 11.59
N LEU A 322 -1.90 19.92 12.85
CA LEU A 322 -1.43 19.03 13.91
C LEU A 322 -2.23 19.25 15.20
N SER A 323 -2.77 18.17 15.76
CA SER A 323 -3.39 18.17 17.08
C SER A 323 -2.36 17.90 18.17
N ILE A 324 -2.41 18.63 19.29
CA ILE A 324 -1.48 18.51 20.42
C ILE A 324 -2.26 18.31 21.72
N LYS A 325 -1.91 17.27 22.48
CA LYS A 325 -2.54 16.94 23.75
C LYS A 325 -1.52 16.67 24.86
N ILE A 326 -1.79 17.21 26.06
CA ILE A 326 -1.01 17.00 27.29
C ILE A 326 -1.80 16.12 28.24
#